data_15a69c6baca12487e24f48fce748d127
#
_entry.id   15a69c6baca12487e24f48fce748d127
#
_cell.length_a   1.000
_cell.length_b   1.000
_cell.length_c   1.000
_cell.angle_alpha   90.00
_cell.angle_beta   90.00
_cell.angle_gamma   90.00
#
_symmetry.space_group_name_H-M   'P 1'
#
loop_
_entity.id
_entity.type
_entity.pdbx_description
1 polymer ?
#
loop_
_entity_poly.entity_id
_entity_poly.type
_entity_poly.pdbx_seq_one_letter_code
_entity_poly.pdbx_strand_id
1 'polypeptide(L)'
;MSVQIRIAQRAVPLRRVPLRRAVCALRAALGAERFDVALICAGDGLMKRLNGAYRRRNEPTDVLSFPYHRVSPGQLPRPRSRDEFNLGDIFLGVEFIQRHCRRHGEDLDAVLTVSPAPRRGIGRRL
;
A
#
# COMPACT_ATOMS: atom_id res chain seq x y z
N MET A 1 -12.51 11.77 7.10
CA MET A 1 -11.94 10.47 6.80
C MET A 1 -11.12 10.58 5.54
N SER A 2 -9.84 10.56 5.70
CA SER A 2 -8.95 10.95 4.63
C SER A 2 -8.10 9.78 4.13
N VAL A 3 -7.76 9.88 2.86
CA VAL A 3 -6.71 9.08 2.25
C VAL A 3 -5.52 10.01 2.03
N GLN A 4 -4.41 9.70 2.66
CA GLN A 4 -3.17 10.44 2.45
C GLN A 4 -2.28 9.69 1.49
N ILE A 5 -1.76 10.40 0.49
CA ILE A 5 -0.82 9.84 -0.48
C ILE A 5 0.49 10.62 -0.33
N ARG A 6 1.55 9.90 0.04
CA ARG A 6 2.89 10.48 0.14
C ARG A 6 3.78 9.81 -0.90
N ILE A 7 4.46 10.62 -1.69
CA ILE A 7 5.42 10.12 -2.67
C ILE A 7 6.81 10.40 -2.11
N ALA A 8 7.43 9.37 -1.56
CA ALA A 8 8.70 9.47 -0.84
C ALA A 8 9.87 8.96 -1.68
N GLN A 9 9.77 9.09 -3.00
CA GLN A 9 10.83 8.69 -3.92
C GLN A 9 10.70 9.50 -5.21
N ARG A 10 11.74 9.54 -6.02
CA ARG A 10 11.77 10.31 -7.27
C ARG A 10 12.11 9.48 -8.51
N ALA A 11 12.47 8.22 -8.31
CA ALA A 11 12.93 7.37 -9.40
C ALA A 11 11.81 6.97 -10.35
N VAL A 12 10.59 6.78 -9.82
CA VAL A 12 9.43 6.36 -10.59
C VAL A 12 8.42 7.49 -10.62
N PRO A 13 8.08 8.05 -11.79
CA PRO A 13 7.03 9.05 -11.87
C PRO A 13 5.66 8.42 -11.55
N LEU A 14 4.90 9.09 -10.68
CA LEU A 14 3.61 8.61 -10.22
C LEU A 14 2.57 9.69 -10.32
N ARG A 15 1.33 9.29 -10.54
CA ARG A 15 0.19 10.20 -10.63
C ARG A 15 -0.69 10.00 -9.40
N ARG A 16 -0.86 11.08 -8.63
CA ARG A 16 -1.61 11.03 -7.37
C ARG A 16 -3.09 10.73 -7.55
N VAL A 17 -3.70 11.30 -8.58
CA VAL A 17 -5.15 11.17 -8.75
C VAL A 17 -5.58 9.72 -8.98
N PRO A 18 -4.98 8.97 -9.92
CA PRO A 18 -5.32 7.56 -10.07
C PRO A 18 -5.05 6.73 -8.81
N LEU A 19 -3.95 7.00 -8.11
CA LEU A 19 -3.63 6.31 -6.87
C LEU A 19 -4.70 6.55 -5.80
N ARG A 20 -5.10 7.81 -5.63
CA ARG A 20 -6.14 8.18 -4.67
C ARG A 20 -7.46 7.50 -5.00
N ARG A 21 -7.83 7.50 -6.27
CA ARG A 21 -9.07 6.82 -6.71
C ARG A 21 -9.04 5.34 -6.42
N ALA A 22 -7.91 4.68 -6.65
CA ALA A 22 -7.77 3.26 -6.39
C ALA A 22 -7.91 2.95 -4.90
N VAL A 23 -7.25 3.73 -4.05
CA VAL A 23 -7.32 3.54 -2.59
C VAL A 23 -8.73 3.82 -2.08
N CYS A 24 -9.37 4.88 -2.56
CA CYS A 24 -10.74 5.22 -2.17
C CYS A 24 -11.72 4.12 -2.60
N ALA A 25 -11.57 3.59 -3.81
CA ALA A 25 -12.43 2.52 -4.30
C ALA A 25 -12.25 1.24 -3.46
N LEU A 26 -11.03 0.89 -3.12
CA LEU A 26 -10.75 -0.27 -2.29
C LEU A 26 -11.34 -0.08 -0.88
N ARG A 27 -11.15 1.09 -0.29
CA ARG A 27 -11.70 1.42 1.02
C ARG A 27 -13.24 1.30 1.03
N ALA A 28 -13.88 1.82 -0.01
CA ALA A 28 -15.33 1.73 -0.17
C ALA A 28 -15.79 0.27 -0.32
N ALA A 29 -15.08 -0.51 -1.13
CA ALA A 29 -15.40 -1.93 -1.33
C ALA A 29 -15.30 -2.74 -0.04
N LEU A 30 -14.44 -2.32 0.89
CA LEU A 30 -14.30 -2.96 2.19
C LEU A 30 -15.26 -2.41 3.24
N GLY A 31 -16.10 -1.43 2.90
CA GLY A 31 -16.98 -0.78 3.86
C GLY A 31 -16.24 0.07 4.88
N ALA A 32 -15.07 0.57 4.52
CA ALA A 32 -14.16 1.26 5.44
C ALA A 32 -14.03 2.76 5.14
N GLU A 33 -15.05 3.39 4.55
CA GLU A 33 -14.99 4.81 4.16
C GLU A 33 -14.79 5.74 5.34
N ARG A 34 -15.13 5.29 6.54
CA ARG A 34 -14.97 6.10 7.75
C ARG A 34 -13.57 6.06 8.31
N PHE A 35 -12.69 5.23 7.76
CA PHE A 35 -11.33 5.07 8.27
C PHE A 35 -10.34 5.85 7.44
N ASP A 36 -9.34 6.41 8.11
CA ASP A 36 -8.19 7.03 7.47
C ASP A 36 -7.19 5.95 7.05
N VAL A 37 -6.51 6.19 5.97
CA VAL A 37 -5.42 5.33 5.52
C VAL A 37 -4.34 6.19 4.88
N ALA A 38 -3.09 5.83 5.10
CA ALA A 38 -1.95 6.48 4.46
C ALA A 38 -1.27 5.50 3.51
N LEU A 39 -1.02 5.96 2.30
CA LEU A 39 -0.27 5.24 1.29
C LEU A 39 1.04 5.97 1.05
N ILE A 40 2.16 5.30 1.27
CA ILE A 40 3.48 5.87 1.06
C ILE A 40 4.15 5.12 -0.10
N CYS A 41 4.41 5.85 -1.18
CA CYS A 41 5.13 5.29 -2.33
C CYS A 41 6.61 5.48 -2.08
N ALA A 42 7.33 4.39 -1.87
CA ALA A 42 8.71 4.39 -1.41
C ALA A 42 9.65 3.78 -2.43
N GLY A 43 10.91 4.19 -2.36
CA GLY A 43 11.97 3.59 -3.15
C GLY A 43 12.58 2.38 -2.46
N ASP A 44 13.51 1.74 -3.15
CA ASP A 44 14.17 0.51 -2.69
C ASP A 44 14.89 0.70 -1.35
N GLY A 45 15.55 1.83 -1.16
CA GLY A 45 16.31 2.08 0.07
C GLY A 45 15.44 2.04 1.31
N LEU A 46 14.30 2.74 1.29
CA LEU A 46 13.37 2.75 2.41
C LEU A 46 12.71 1.39 2.58
N MET A 47 12.29 0.75 1.50
CA MET A 47 11.66 -0.57 1.57
C MET A 47 12.60 -1.61 2.15
N LYS A 48 13.87 -1.57 1.76
CA LYS A 48 14.88 -2.47 2.30
C LYS A 48 15.08 -2.27 3.80
N ARG A 49 15.15 -1.01 4.24
CA ARG A 49 15.30 -0.70 5.67
C ARG A 49 14.09 -1.19 6.48
N LEU A 50 12.89 -0.94 6.00
CA LEU A 50 11.67 -1.36 6.69
C LEU A 50 11.54 -2.87 6.70
N ASN A 51 11.81 -3.52 5.59
CA ASN A 51 11.74 -4.97 5.50
C ASN A 51 12.77 -5.63 6.40
N GLY A 52 13.98 -5.05 6.49
CA GLY A 52 15.02 -5.52 7.40
C GLY A 52 14.64 -5.36 8.86
N ALA A 53 14.08 -4.19 9.21
CA ALA A 53 13.72 -3.89 10.59
C ALA A 53 12.53 -4.72 11.10
N TYR A 54 11.52 -4.92 10.28
CA TYR A 54 10.26 -5.51 10.73
C TYR A 54 10.04 -6.96 10.30
N ARG A 55 10.71 -7.41 9.25
CA ARG A 55 10.59 -8.78 8.75
C ARG A 55 11.91 -9.52 8.71
N ARG A 56 12.99 -8.86 9.09
CA ARG A 56 14.36 -9.40 9.13
C ARG A 56 14.83 -9.87 7.76
N ARG A 57 14.37 -9.20 6.69
CA ARG A 57 14.79 -9.47 5.32
C ARG A 57 15.49 -8.26 4.77
N ASN A 58 16.79 -8.37 4.53
CA ASN A 58 17.60 -7.25 4.07
C ASN A 58 17.50 -7.08 2.55
N GLU A 59 16.29 -6.85 2.06
CA GLU A 59 16.01 -6.68 0.63
C GLU A 59 14.78 -5.81 0.45
N PRO A 60 14.64 -5.09 -0.67
CA PRO A 60 13.40 -4.38 -0.96
C PRO A 60 12.25 -5.36 -1.23
N THR A 61 11.04 -4.87 -1.13
CA THR A 61 9.83 -5.66 -1.38
C THR A 61 8.79 -4.78 -2.05
N ASP A 62 7.69 -5.39 -2.48
CA ASP A 62 6.60 -4.69 -3.17
C ASP A 62 5.69 -3.92 -2.21
N VAL A 63 5.26 -4.53 -1.11
CA VAL A 63 4.29 -3.93 -0.20
C VAL A 63 4.63 -4.29 1.23
N LEU A 64 4.49 -3.31 2.12
CA LEU A 64 4.53 -3.51 3.57
C LEU A 64 3.35 -2.77 4.18
N SER A 65 2.64 -3.42 5.09
CA SER A 65 1.50 -2.84 5.78
C SER A 65 1.77 -2.77 7.28
N PHE A 66 1.48 -1.61 7.86
CA PHE A 66 1.60 -1.38 9.30
C PHE A 66 0.22 -1.01 9.84
N PRO A 67 -0.59 -2.01 10.20
CA PRO A 67 -1.95 -1.74 10.65
C PRO A 67 -1.97 -1.03 12.00
N TYR A 68 -2.91 -0.10 12.14
CA TYR A 68 -3.13 0.59 13.41
C TYR A 68 -3.80 -0.33 14.43
N HIS A 69 -4.66 -1.22 13.97
CA HIS A 69 -5.39 -2.16 14.81
C HIS A 69 -5.01 -3.60 14.49
N ARG A 70 -5.07 -4.45 15.51
CA ARG A 70 -4.97 -5.90 15.32
C ARG A 70 -6.39 -6.45 15.22
N VAL A 71 -6.72 -7.02 14.07
CA VAL A 71 -8.03 -7.61 13.83
C VAL A 71 -7.86 -8.97 13.16
N SER A 72 -8.90 -9.80 13.27
CA SER A 72 -8.94 -11.05 12.54
C SER A 72 -9.13 -10.80 11.05
N PRO A 73 -8.63 -11.69 10.18
CA PRO A 73 -8.83 -11.53 8.74
C PRO A 73 -10.31 -11.36 8.40
N GLY A 74 -10.60 -10.43 7.51
CA GLY A 74 -11.97 -10.15 7.06
C GLY A 74 -12.78 -9.28 8.00
N GLN A 75 -12.24 -8.88 9.13
CA GLN A 75 -12.94 -8.02 10.08
C GLN A 75 -12.41 -6.59 10.01
N LEU A 76 -13.32 -5.64 10.21
CA LEU A 76 -12.93 -4.24 10.40
C LEU A 76 -12.72 -3.96 11.88
N PRO A 77 -11.84 -3.01 12.22
CA PRO A 77 -11.68 -2.57 13.60
C PRO A 77 -12.96 -1.99 14.16
N ARG A 78 -13.10 -2.08 15.49
CA ARG A 78 -14.22 -1.45 16.22
C ARG A 78 -13.65 -0.28 17.03
N PRO A 79 -13.56 0.90 16.42
CA PRO A 79 -12.96 2.04 17.12
C PRO A 79 -13.86 2.55 18.24
N ARG A 80 -13.22 3.01 19.32
CA ARG A 80 -13.89 3.58 20.47
C ARG A 80 -13.90 5.11 20.44
N SER A 81 -13.02 5.70 19.66
CA SER A 81 -12.89 7.15 19.55
C SER A 81 -12.56 7.51 18.10
N ARG A 82 -12.65 8.80 17.79
CA ARG A 82 -12.36 9.31 16.45
C ARG A 82 -10.95 8.99 15.98
N ASP A 83 -9.99 9.05 16.90
CA ASP A 83 -8.58 8.80 16.58
C ASP A 83 -8.33 7.36 16.18
N GLU A 84 -9.19 6.44 16.59
CA GLU A 84 -9.05 5.03 16.27
C GLU A 84 -9.64 4.67 14.90
N PHE A 85 -10.28 5.61 14.20
CA PHE A 85 -10.71 5.40 12.82
C PHE A 85 -9.53 5.52 11.86
N ASN A 86 -8.58 4.61 12.02
CA ASN A 86 -7.33 4.61 11.27
C ASN A 86 -6.98 3.16 10.91
N LEU A 87 -6.84 2.89 9.62
CA LEU A 87 -6.44 1.56 9.15
C LEU A 87 -4.92 1.36 9.22
N GLY A 88 -4.16 2.43 9.29
CA GLY A 88 -2.71 2.36 9.33
C GLY A 88 -2.04 2.83 8.05
N ASP A 89 -0.79 2.43 7.89
CA ASP A 89 0.07 2.88 6.80
C ASP A 89 0.39 1.72 5.87
N ILE A 90 0.35 2.00 4.58
CA ILE A 90 0.73 1.04 3.54
C ILE A 90 1.91 1.63 2.76
N PHE A 91 3.01 0.90 2.70
CA PHE A 91 4.18 1.29 1.92
C PHE A 91 4.22 0.47 0.64
N LEU A 92 4.24 1.16 -0.50
CA LEU A 92 4.41 0.53 -1.80
C LEU A 92 5.84 0.71 -2.28
N GLY A 93 6.52 -0.38 -2.57
CA GLY A 93 7.85 -0.36 -3.16
C GLY A 93 7.77 -0.17 -4.66
N VAL A 94 7.57 1.07 -5.10
CA VAL A 94 7.26 1.34 -6.51
C VAL A 94 8.40 1.02 -7.46
N GLU A 95 9.65 1.16 -7.03
CA GLU A 95 10.79 0.73 -7.85
C GLU A 95 10.80 -0.78 -8.03
N PHE A 96 10.54 -1.51 -6.96
CA PHE A 96 10.43 -2.98 -7.00
C PHE A 96 9.29 -3.41 -7.94
N ILE A 97 8.12 -2.79 -7.79
CA ILE A 97 6.94 -3.10 -8.61
C ILE A 97 7.22 -2.77 -10.08
N GLN A 98 7.87 -1.65 -10.36
CA GLN A 98 8.22 -1.28 -11.73
C GLN A 98 9.14 -2.31 -12.37
N ARG A 99 10.16 -2.80 -11.66
CA ARG A 99 11.03 -3.85 -12.18
C ARG A 99 10.27 -5.13 -12.45
N HIS A 100 9.34 -5.48 -11.57
CA HIS A 100 8.46 -6.63 -11.77
C HIS A 100 7.61 -6.47 -13.02
N CYS A 101 7.02 -5.30 -13.22
CA CYS A 101 6.21 -5.00 -14.41
C CYS A 101 7.02 -5.12 -15.69
N ARG A 102 8.22 -4.59 -15.71
CA ARG A 102 9.11 -4.67 -16.88
C ARG A 102 9.49 -6.12 -17.22
N ARG A 103 9.73 -6.92 -16.19
CA ARG A 103 10.11 -8.32 -16.34
C ARG A 103 8.98 -9.18 -16.92
N HIS A 104 7.74 -8.83 -16.60
CA HIS A 104 6.56 -9.61 -16.98
C HIS A 104 5.71 -8.93 -18.06
N GLY A 105 6.18 -7.85 -18.64
CA GLY A 105 5.46 -7.14 -19.69
C GLY A 105 4.17 -6.49 -19.20
N GLU A 106 4.07 -6.17 -17.93
CA GLU A 106 2.89 -5.51 -17.34
C GLU A 106 3.06 -4.00 -17.34
N ASP A 107 1.93 -3.29 -17.42
CA ASP A 107 1.88 -1.84 -17.30
C ASP A 107 1.84 -1.46 -15.82
N LEU A 108 2.77 -0.62 -15.39
CA LEU A 108 2.85 -0.15 -14.02
C LEU A 108 1.55 0.53 -13.58
N ASP A 109 0.99 1.40 -14.39
CA ASP A 109 -0.25 2.10 -14.05
C ASP A 109 -1.40 1.11 -13.84
N ALA A 110 -1.49 0.10 -14.68
CA ALA A 110 -2.52 -0.93 -14.55
C ALA A 110 -2.34 -1.72 -13.25
N VAL A 111 -1.11 -2.06 -12.90
CA VAL A 111 -0.83 -2.80 -11.66
C VAL A 111 -1.18 -1.98 -10.42
N LEU A 112 -0.86 -0.70 -10.42
CA LEU A 112 -1.06 0.16 -9.26
C LEU A 112 -2.49 0.65 -9.09
N THR A 113 -3.27 0.73 -10.17
CA THR A 113 -4.53 1.46 -10.11
C THR A 113 -5.79 0.63 -10.39
N VAL A 114 -5.66 -0.58 -10.91
CA VAL A 114 -6.83 -1.23 -11.50
C VAL A 114 -7.37 -2.38 -10.69
N SER A 115 -6.53 -3.26 -10.19
CA SER A 115 -7.05 -4.51 -9.67
C SER A 115 -7.17 -4.51 -8.15
N PRO A 116 -8.35 -4.78 -7.60
CA PRO A 116 -8.51 -5.02 -6.17
C PRO A 116 -7.94 -6.37 -5.74
N ALA A 117 -7.73 -7.29 -6.68
CA ALA A 117 -7.18 -8.60 -6.37
C ALA A 117 -5.65 -8.53 -6.42
N PRO A 118 -4.96 -9.13 -5.43
CA PRO A 118 -3.51 -9.16 -5.46
C PRO A 118 -3.03 -9.97 -6.66
N ARG A 119 -2.01 -9.46 -7.33
CA ARG A 119 -1.36 -10.19 -8.40
C ARG A 119 -0.38 -11.18 -7.81
N ARG A 120 -0.11 -12.25 -8.56
CA ARG A 120 0.87 -13.25 -8.14
C ARG A 120 2.22 -12.57 -7.94
N GLY A 121 2.80 -12.73 -6.75
CA GLY A 121 4.06 -12.13 -6.39
C GLY A 121 3.99 -10.68 -5.95
N ILE A 122 2.82 -10.03 -6.06
CA ILE A 122 2.58 -8.66 -5.62
C ILE A 122 1.38 -8.66 -4.68
N GLY A 123 1.47 -7.92 -3.61
CA GLY A 123 0.38 -7.78 -2.65
C GLY A 123 0.22 -8.92 -1.67
N ARG A 124 0.99 -9.95 -1.77
CA ARG A 124 0.89 -11.11 -0.87
C ARG A 124 1.36 -10.80 0.55
N ARG A 125 2.13 -9.73 0.71
CA ARG A 125 2.75 -9.38 1.97
C ARG A 125 1.89 -8.47 2.83
N LEU A 126 0.73 -8.17 2.36
CA LEU A 126 -0.26 -7.43 3.14
C LEU A 126 -0.94 -8.34 4.22
#